data_bc975fcfa37bf77d620f72073f92e29a
#
_entry.id   bc975fcfa37bf77d620f72073f92e29a
#
_cell.length_a   1.000
_cell.length_b   1.000
_cell.length_c   1.000
_cell.angle_alpha   90.00
_cell.angle_beta   90.00
_cell.angle_gamma   90.00
#
_symmetry.space_group_name_H-M   'P 1'
#
loop_
_entity.id
_entity.type
_entity.pdbx_description
1 polymer ?
#
loop_
_entity_poly.entity_id
_entity_poly.type
_entity_poly.pdbx_seq_one_letter_code
_entity_poly.pdbx_strand_id
1 'polypeptide(L)'
;MKTPINNEVRKPTKTISGITPVAVMLPPKKCKHGNCIYCPSMNVPQSYTPKSPVVLRAKSLDYDSYKQVVSRIKAFEVMNHPTDKIELIIMGGTFLEYPEKFQYEFIKGLYDGLNGKISKNLSEAKKINENSKHRCVALCIETRPDVCCEFIERMREFGCTRVELGVQLIDDKVYKLV
;
A
#
# COMPACT_ATOMS: atom_id res chain seq x y z
N MET A 1 3.80 23.07 -0.19
CA MET A 1 3.36 22.78 1.19
C MET A 1 3.99 23.83 2.11
N LYS A 2 3.22 24.50 2.99
CA LYS A 2 3.82 25.39 3.99
C LYS A 2 4.47 24.54 5.09
N THR A 3 5.73 24.84 5.41
CA THR A 3 6.45 24.21 6.53
C THR A 3 5.75 24.57 7.84
N PRO A 4 5.59 23.64 8.80
CA PRO A 4 5.04 23.97 10.11
C PRO A 4 5.90 25.03 10.81
N ILE A 5 5.27 26.00 11.43
CA ILE A 5 5.93 26.97 12.30
C ILE A 5 5.95 26.33 13.69
N ASN A 6 7.12 26.24 14.32
CA ASN A 6 7.30 25.73 15.70
C ASN A 6 6.94 24.26 15.93
N ASN A 7 7.70 23.29 15.54
CA ASN A 7 7.60 21.86 15.92
C ASN A 7 6.19 21.25 16.07
N GLU A 8 5.15 21.94 15.66
CA GLU A 8 3.77 21.44 15.70
C GLU A 8 3.53 20.35 14.68
N VAL A 9 2.90 19.26 15.10
CA VAL A 9 2.48 18.18 14.21
C VAL A 9 1.23 18.60 13.44
N ARG A 10 1.31 18.65 12.11
CA ARG A 10 0.13 18.96 11.27
C ARG A 10 -0.78 17.75 11.16
N LYS A 11 -2.08 17.93 11.52
CA LYS A 11 -3.09 16.85 11.54
C LYS A 11 -2.67 15.71 12.48
N PRO A 12 -2.46 15.97 13.78
CA PRO A 12 -1.87 15.03 14.74
C PRO A 12 -2.63 13.70 14.87
N THR A 13 -3.95 13.70 14.61
CA THR A 13 -4.79 12.51 14.65
C THR A 13 -4.32 11.38 13.73
N LYS A 14 -3.54 11.69 12.69
CA LYS A 14 -3.06 10.69 11.73
C LYS A 14 -2.04 9.70 12.31
N THR A 15 -1.33 10.10 13.35
CA THR A 15 -0.28 9.30 13.98
C THR A 15 -0.46 9.19 15.49
N ILE A 16 -1.66 9.45 15.99
CA ILE A 16 -1.97 9.40 17.43
C ILE A 16 -1.76 8.00 18.03
N SER A 17 -1.83 6.95 17.21
CA SER A 17 -1.52 5.57 17.60
C SER A 17 -0.02 5.31 17.79
N GLY A 18 0.84 6.27 17.45
CA GLY A 18 2.30 6.07 17.40
C GLY A 18 2.78 5.33 16.14
N ILE A 19 1.90 5.02 15.18
CA ILE A 19 2.22 4.38 13.91
C ILE A 19 1.84 5.32 12.77
N THR A 20 2.71 5.45 11.77
CA THR A 20 2.47 6.30 10.61
C THR A 20 2.02 5.47 9.41
N PRO A 21 0.77 5.63 8.94
CA PRO A 21 0.26 4.88 7.81
C PRO A 21 0.77 5.45 6.47
N VAL A 22 1.38 4.60 5.68
CA VAL A 22 1.89 4.91 4.33
C VAL A 22 1.13 4.07 3.31
N ALA A 23 0.10 4.66 2.72
CA ALA A 23 -0.64 4.05 1.63
C ALA A 23 0.10 4.21 0.30
N VAL A 24 0.27 3.11 -0.40
CA VAL A 24 0.85 3.00 -1.74
C VAL A 24 -0.17 2.37 -2.69
N MET A 25 -0.16 2.80 -3.94
CA MET A 25 -1.14 2.40 -4.95
C MET A 25 -0.49 1.55 -6.02
N LEU A 26 -1.14 0.46 -6.37
CA LEU A 26 -0.80 -0.38 -7.51
C LEU A 26 -1.06 0.31 -8.85
N PRO A 27 -0.36 -0.04 -9.93
CA PRO A 27 -0.70 0.44 -11.27
C PRO A 27 -2.09 -0.06 -11.69
N PRO A 28 -2.75 0.60 -12.67
CA PRO A 28 -4.04 0.15 -13.17
C PRO A 28 -3.98 -1.27 -13.73
N LYS A 29 -4.92 -2.11 -13.32
CA LYS A 29 -5.10 -3.47 -13.83
C LYS A 29 -6.57 -3.87 -13.73
N LYS A 30 -7.07 -4.55 -14.77
CA LYS A 30 -8.42 -5.14 -14.73
C LYS A 30 -8.42 -6.40 -13.86
N CYS A 31 -9.49 -6.61 -13.12
CA CYS A 31 -9.70 -7.84 -12.35
C CYS A 31 -9.92 -9.03 -13.28
N LYS A 32 -9.43 -10.21 -12.91
CA LYS A 32 -9.57 -11.43 -13.70
C LYS A 32 -11.03 -11.90 -13.81
N HIS A 33 -11.84 -11.66 -12.78
CA HIS A 33 -13.25 -12.04 -12.75
C HIS A 33 -14.16 -11.08 -13.54
N GLY A 34 -13.65 -9.96 -14.04
CA GLY A 34 -14.43 -8.96 -14.76
C GLY A 34 -14.69 -7.69 -13.94
N ASN A 35 -15.77 -6.97 -14.27
CA ASN A 35 -16.15 -5.74 -13.60
C ASN A 35 -17.40 -5.99 -12.74
N CYS A 36 -17.28 -5.76 -11.44
CA CYS A 36 -18.43 -5.73 -10.55
C CYS A 36 -19.33 -4.53 -10.86
N ILE A 37 -20.64 -4.69 -10.71
CA ILE A 37 -21.64 -3.64 -11.04
C ILE A 37 -21.44 -2.33 -10.26
N TYR A 38 -20.85 -2.40 -9.09
CA TYR A 38 -20.57 -1.24 -8.22
C TYR A 38 -19.14 -0.69 -8.35
N CYS A 39 -18.30 -1.31 -9.18
CA CYS A 39 -16.89 -0.94 -9.25
C CYS A 39 -16.64 0.02 -10.42
N PRO A 40 -16.10 1.24 -10.17
CA PRO A 40 -15.79 2.17 -11.24
C PRO A 40 -14.63 1.67 -12.08
N SER A 41 -14.79 1.71 -13.43
CA SER A 41 -13.77 1.36 -14.41
C SER A 41 -13.32 2.64 -15.15
N MET A 42 -12.33 3.34 -14.62
CA MET A 42 -11.94 4.70 -15.06
C MET A 42 -10.46 4.80 -15.49
N ASN A 43 -9.85 3.71 -15.99
CA ASN A 43 -8.43 3.65 -16.35
C ASN A 43 -7.47 4.06 -15.22
N VAL A 44 -7.88 3.81 -13.99
CA VAL A 44 -7.09 3.93 -12.77
C VAL A 44 -7.16 2.60 -12.01
N PRO A 45 -6.39 2.42 -10.93
CA PRO A 45 -6.50 1.20 -10.12
C PRO A 45 -7.95 0.89 -9.77
N GLN A 46 -8.33 -0.37 -9.91
CA GLN A 46 -9.72 -0.82 -9.73
C GLN A 46 -10.24 -0.42 -8.35
N SER A 47 -11.52 -0.11 -8.25
CA SER A 47 -12.21 0.44 -7.06
C SER A 47 -11.88 1.89 -6.70
N TYR A 48 -11.02 2.56 -7.45
CA TYR A 48 -10.64 3.95 -7.20
C TYR A 48 -11.07 4.89 -8.34
N THR A 49 -11.08 6.18 -8.05
CA THR A 49 -11.37 7.22 -9.05
C THR A 49 -10.13 8.03 -9.38
N PRO A 50 -10.06 8.67 -10.56
CA PRO A 50 -8.94 9.55 -10.94
C PRO A 50 -8.72 10.73 -9.98
N LYS A 51 -9.76 11.10 -9.19
CA LYS A 51 -9.69 12.18 -8.19
C LYS A 51 -9.21 11.71 -6.82
N SER A 52 -9.05 10.42 -6.61
CA SER A 52 -8.58 9.88 -5.33
C SER A 52 -7.16 10.37 -5.02
N PRO A 53 -6.90 10.97 -3.85
CA PRO A 53 -5.59 11.57 -3.55
C PRO A 53 -4.43 10.58 -3.62
N VAL A 54 -4.67 9.31 -3.28
CA VAL A 54 -3.64 8.25 -3.37
C VAL A 54 -3.32 7.91 -4.83
N VAL A 55 -4.34 7.89 -5.72
CA VAL A 55 -4.16 7.66 -7.16
C VAL A 55 -3.37 8.79 -7.80
N LEU A 56 -3.72 10.05 -7.48
CA LEU A 56 -3.02 11.22 -8.01
C LEU A 56 -1.53 11.21 -7.64
N ARG A 57 -1.21 10.87 -6.38
CA ARG A 57 0.18 10.74 -5.94
C ARG A 57 0.93 9.62 -6.64
N ALA A 58 0.30 8.45 -6.74
CA ALA A 58 0.92 7.29 -7.39
C ALA A 58 1.16 7.54 -8.88
N LYS A 59 0.18 8.14 -9.58
CA LYS A 59 0.29 8.50 -11.00
C LYS A 59 1.45 9.47 -11.26
N SER A 60 1.66 10.45 -10.40
CA SER A 60 2.79 11.40 -10.52
C SER A 60 4.17 10.76 -10.29
N LEU A 61 4.21 9.53 -9.82
CA LEU A 61 5.40 8.74 -9.53
C LEU A 61 5.44 7.43 -10.35
N ASP A 62 4.66 7.35 -11.44
CA ASP A 62 4.56 6.18 -12.33
C ASP A 62 4.24 4.88 -11.58
N TYR A 63 3.50 4.97 -10.47
CA TYR A 63 3.17 3.84 -9.57
C TYR A 63 4.39 3.07 -9.02
N ASP A 64 5.56 3.66 -9.10
CA ASP A 64 6.80 3.10 -8.56
C ASP A 64 6.72 2.98 -7.03
N SER A 65 6.89 1.77 -6.50
CA SER A 65 6.71 1.48 -5.08
C SER A 65 7.75 2.20 -4.19
N TYR A 66 9.01 2.23 -4.62
CA TYR A 66 10.09 2.93 -3.92
C TYR A 66 9.82 4.44 -3.82
N LYS A 67 9.52 5.07 -4.97
CA LYS A 67 9.26 6.51 -5.04
C LYS A 67 8.04 6.92 -4.21
N GLN A 68 6.97 6.10 -4.22
CA GLN A 68 5.78 6.36 -3.43
C GLN A 68 6.10 6.40 -1.92
N VAL A 69 6.86 5.42 -1.43
CA VAL A 69 7.26 5.36 -0.01
C VAL A 69 8.13 6.57 0.35
N VAL A 70 9.20 6.82 -0.41
CA VAL A 70 10.11 7.95 -0.15
C VAL A 70 9.36 9.29 -0.14
N SER A 71 8.46 9.52 -1.11
CA SER A 71 7.65 10.73 -1.17
C SER A 71 6.73 10.86 0.05
N ARG A 72 6.13 9.75 0.52
CA ARG A 72 5.25 9.77 1.70
C ARG A 72 6.00 10.03 2.99
N ILE A 73 7.15 9.39 3.20
CA ILE A 73 8.01 9.63 4.36
C ILE A 73 8.41 11.10 4.43
N LYS A 74 8.95 11.66 3.33
CA LYS A 74 9.28 13.08 3.27
C LYS A 74 8.10 13.99 3.61
N ALA A 75 6.90 13.67 3.11
CA ALA A 75 5.70 14.46 3.41
C ALA A 75 5.32 14.39 4.90
N PHE A 76 5.49 13.26 5.56
CA PHE A 76 5.25 13.12 7.00
C PHE A 76 6.32 13.84 7.82
N GLU A 77 7.59 13.73 7.46
CA GLU A 77 8.69 14.44 8.13
C GLU A 77 8.49 15.98 8.06
N VAL A 78 8.12 16.52 6.89
CA VAL A 78 7.80 17.96 6.72
C VAL A 78 6.59 18.40 7.57
N MET A 79 5.71 17.48 7.91
CA MET A 79 4.57 17.72 8.80
C MET A 79 4.86 17.44 10.28
N ASN A 80 6.11 17.14 10.62
CA ASN A 80 6.59 16.77 11.96
C ASN A 80 5.94 15.51 12.56
N HIS A 81 5.50 14.57 11.72
CA HIS A 81 5.03 13.28 12.19
C HIS A 81 6.22 12.35 12.51
N PRO A 82 6.09 11.46 13.52
CA PRO A 82 7.06 10.39 13.74
C PRO A 82 7.06 9.45 12.52
N THR A 83 8.22 8.97 12.10
CA THR A 83 8.37 8.07 10.96
C THR A 83 9.22 6.84 11.28
N ASP A 84 9.37 6.53 12.56
CA ASP A 84 10.11 5.38 13.07
C ASP A 84 9.32 4.06 12.97
N LYS A 85 7.98 4.13 13.05
CA LYS A 85 7.08 2.97 12.94
C LYS A 85 6.08 3.19 11.81
N ILE A 86 6.25 2.43 10.74
CA ILE A 86 5.45 2.56 9.52
C ILE A 86 4.51 1.37 9.36
N GLU A 87 3.25 1.66 9.09
CA GLU A 87 2.32 0.72 8.50
C GLU A 87 2.26 0.96 7.00
N LEU A 88 2.73 0.00 6.20
CA LEU A 88 2.55 0.00 4.74
C LEU A 88 1.17 -0.54 4.40
N ILE A 89 0.43 0.15 3.52
CA ILE A 89 -0.90 -0.28 3.06
C ILE A 89 -0.88 -0.32 1.54
N ILE A 90 -1.00 -1.53 0.97
CA ILE A 90 -1.06 -1.75 -0.48
C ILE A 90 -2.50 -1.66 -0.93
N MET A 91 -2.81 -0.68 -1.76
CA MET A 91 -4.14 -0.34 -2.26
C MET A 91 -4.20 -0.49 -3.78
N GLY A 92 -5.39 -0.71 -4.33
CA GLY A 92 -5.61 -0.63 -5.79
C GLY A 92 -6.03 -1.93 -6.45
N GLY A 93 -6.96 -2.65 -5.87
CA GLY A 93 -7.52 -3.88 -6.39
C GLY A 93 -6.84 -5.13 -5.82
N THR A 94 -6.87 -6.24 -6.56
CA THR A 94 -6.38 -7.52 -6.05
C THR A 94 -4.88 -7.66 -6.32
N PHE A 95 -4.04 -7.26 -5.37
CA PHE A 95 -2.57 -7.33 -5.48
C PHE A 95 -2.07 -8.74 -5.85
N LEU A 96 -2.67 -9.76 -5.23
CA LEU A 96 -2.27 -11.15 -5.40
C LEU A 96 -2.55 -11.73 -6.81
N GLU A 97 -3.32 -11.03 -7.63
CA GLU A 97 -3.54 -11.39 -9.03
C GLU A 97 -2.50 -10.83 -10.00
N TYR A 98 -1.62 -9.94 -9.57
CA TYR A 98 -0.51 -9.46 -10.40
C TYR A 98 0.50 -10.60 -10.65
N PRO A 99 1.33 -10.53 -11.73
CA PRO A 99 2.38 -11.51 -11.95
C PRO A 99 3.27 -11.64 -10.70
N GLU A 100 3.67 -12.86 -10.37
CA GLU A 100 4.46 -13.14 -9.16
C GLU A 100 5.72 -12.27 -9.08
N LYS A 101 6.50 -12.22 -10.17
CA LYS A 101 7.69 -11.36 -10.26
C LYS A 101 7.39 -9.91 -9.89
N PHE A 102 6.29 -9.34 -10.40
CA PHE A 102 5.87 -7.99 -10.06
C PHE A 102 5.56 -7.84 -8.58
N GLN A 103 4.88 -8.83 -7.97
CA GLN A 103 4.56 -8.79 -6.54
C GLN A 103 5.84 -8.68 -5.69
N TYR A 104 6.84 -9.53 -5.95
CA TYR A 104 8.12 -9.51 -5.24
C TYR A 104 8.88 -8.21 -5.45
N GLU A 105 8.95 -7.71 -6.68
CA GLU A 105 9.62 -6.45 -7.02
C GLU A 105 8.93 -5.25 -6.34
N PHE A 106 7.59 -5.24 -6.34
CA PHE A 106 6.82 -4.17 -5.72
C PHE A 106 7.04 -4.13 -4.20
N ILE A 107 6.92 -5.28 -3.51
CA ILE A 107 7.17 -5.38 -2.06
C ILE A 107 8.61 -5.02 -1.73
N LYS A 108 9.58 -5.53 -2.48
CA LYS A 108 10.98 -5.18 -2.30
C LYS A 108 11.19 -3.66 -2.40
N GLY A 109 10.59 -3.02 -3.40
CA GLY A 109 10.67 -1.56 -3.58
C GLY A 109 10.10 -0.78 -2.40
N LEU A 110 9.03 -1.28 -1.74
CA LEU A 110 8.49 -0.68 -0.53
C LEU A 110 9.52 -0.68 0.62
N TYR A 111 10.13 -1.85 0.89
CA TYR A 111 11.16 -1.96 1.93
C TYR A 111 12.40 -1.14 1.59
N ASP A 112 12.86 -1.17 0.35
CA ASP A 112 13.99 -0.37 -0.12
C ASP A 112 13.72 1.14 0.08
N GLY A 113 12.48 1.58 -0.18
CA GLY A 113 12.08 2.97 0.04
C GLY A 113 12.13 3.39 1.51
N LEU A 114 11.76 2.49 2.43
CA LEU A 114 11.91 2.72 3.88
C LEU A 114 13.36 2.70 4.32
N ASN A 115 14.17 1.81 3.72
CA ASN A 115 15.59 1.65 4.05
C ASN A 115 16.45 2.79 3.51
N GLY A 116 15.97 3.53 2.50
CA GLY A 116 16.78 4.49 1.75
C GLY A 116 17.93 3.84 0.97
N LYS A 117 17.86 2.53 0.71
CA LYS A 117 18.92 1.74 0.08
C LYS A 117 18.32 0.62 -0.77
N ILE A 118 18.87 0.40 -1.95
CA ILE A 118 18.46 -0.70 -2.83
C ILE A 118 19.16 -2.00 -2.40
N SER A 119 18.36 -3.00 -2.12
CA SER A 119 18.79 -4.36 -1.74
C SER A 119 18.86 -5.29 -2.98
N LYS A 120 19.52 -6.43 -2.83
CA LYS A 120 19.63 -7.45 -3.89
C LYS A 120 18.33 -8.22 -4.10
N ASN A 121 17.62 -8.52 -3.01
CA ASN A 121 16.37 -9.29 -3.01
C ASN A 121 15.49 -8.90 -1.82
N LEU A 122 14.27 -9.44 -1.77
CA LEU A 122 13.30 -9.14 -0.73
C LEU A 122 13.78 -9.54 0.68
N SER A 123 14.44 -10.68 0.82
CA SER A 123 14.95 -11.16 2.11
C SER A 123 15.97 -10.17 2.69
N GLU A 124 16.91 -9.68 1.87
CA GLU A 124 17.86 -8.65 2.28
C GLU A 124 17.17 -7.33 2.61
N ALA A 125 16.17 -6.91 1.81
CA ALA A 125 15.41 -5.69 2.07
C ALA A 125 14.72 -5.72 3.43
N LYS A 126 14.07 -6.82 3.77
CA LYS A 126 13.41 -7.05 5.07
C LYS A 126 14.43 -7.04 6.22
N LYS A 127 15.53 -7.77 6.08
CA LYS A 127 16.59 -7.82 7.10
C LYS A 127 17.20 -6.45 7.39
N ILE A 128 17.45 -5.64 6.35
CA ILE A 128 17.91 -4.26 6.53
C ILE A 128 16.86 -3.45 7.28
N ASN A 129 15.58 -3.64 6.97
CA ASN A 129 14.48 -2.87 7.57
C ASN A 129 14.32 -3.11 9.08
N GLU A 130 14.74 -4.25 9.61
CA GLU A 130 14.69 -4.53 11.05
C GLU A 130 15.42 -3.48 11.90
N ASN A 131 16.45 -2.84 11.34
CA ASN A 131 17.26 -1.82 12.00
C ASN A 131 17.26 -0.45 11.30
N SER A 132 16.32 -0.24 10.37
CA SER A 132 16.22 1.02 9.64
C SER A 132 15.56 2.11 10.49
N LYS A 133 15.85 3.37 10.15
CA LYS A 133 15.18 4.55 10.75
C LYS A 133 13.66 4.46 10.60
N HIS A 134 13.18 4.02 9.44
CA HIS A 134 11.77 3.86 9.11
C HIS A 134 11.42 2.37 9.05
N ARG A 135 11.00 1.81 10.18
CA ARG A 135 10.69 0.38 10.27
C ARG A 135 9.27 0.08 9.82
N CYS A 136 9.11 -0.89 8.94
CA CYS A 136 7.82 -1.49 8.64
C CYS A 136 7.40 -2.37 9.82
N VAL A 137 6.50 -1.90 10.66
CA VAL A 137 5.94 -2.66 11.80
C VAL A 137 4.66 -3.38 11.45
N ALA A 138 4.01 -2.97 10.34
CA ALA A 138 2.84 -3.63 9.79
C ALA A 138 2.82 -3.47 8.27
N LEU A 139 2.44 -4.54 7.56
CA LEU A 139 2.14 -4.55 6.14
C LEU A 139 0.72 -5.04 5.93
N CYS A 140 -0.12 -4.18 5.36
CA CYS A 140 -1.50 -4.47 5.02
C CYS A 140 -1.64 -4.68 3.52
N ILE A 141 -2.36 -5.73 3.11
CA ILE A 141 -2.69 -6.03 1.71
C ILE A 141 -4.22 -6.04 1.57
N GLU A 142 -4.73 -5.18 0.67
CA GLU A 142 -6.12 -5.26 0.22
C GLU A 142 -6.28 -6.42 -0.78
N THR A 143 -7.26 -7.27 -0.58
CA THR A 143 -7.55 -8.39 -1.49
C THR A 143 -9.02 -8.80 -1.45
N ARG A 144 -9.40 -9.69 -2.36
CA ARG A 144 -10.72 -10.31 -2.38
C ARG A 144 -10.75 -11.57 -1.51
N PRO A 145 -11.91 -11.88 -0.89
CA PRO A 145 -12.06 -13.07 -0.04
C PRO A 145 -11.72 -14.40 -0.76
N ASP A 146 -12.14 -14.52 -2.02
CA ASP A 146 -11.94 -15.73 -2.84
C ASP A 146 -10.48 -15.98 -3.25
N VAL A 147 -9.66 -14.93 -3.26
CA VAL A 147 -8.23 -15.01 -3.63
C VAL A 147 -7.33 -15.19 -2.40
N CYS A 148 -7.74 -14.68 -1.24
CA CYS A 148 -6.90 -14.55 -0.06
C CYS A 148 -6.26 -15.87 0.38
N CYS A 149 -7.06 -16.93 0.47
CA CYS A 149 -6.63 -18.22 1.05
C CYS A 149 -5.54 -18.91 0.23
N GLU A 150 -5.52 -18.72 -1.09
CA GLU A 150 -4.52 -19.34 -1.97
C GLU A 150 -3.10 -18.79 -1.78
N PHE A 151 -2.97 -17.59 -1.20
CA PHE A 151 -1.70 -16.86 -1.14
C PHE A 151 -1.22 -16.56 0.27
N ILE A 152 -1.72 -17.23 1.28
CA ILE A 152 -1.35 -17.00 2.69
C ILE A 152 0.16 -17.09 2.91
N GLU A 153 0.81 -18.14 2.42
CA GLU A 153 2.25 -18.32 2.61
C GLU A 153 3.06 -17.22 1.91
N ARG A 154 2.65 -16.83 0.71
CA ARG A 154 3.30 -15.73 -0.02
C ARG A 154 3.12 -14.40 0.71
N MET A 155 1.93 -14.12 1.24
CA MET A 155 1.70 -12.91 2.05
C MET A 155 2.58 -12.90 3.30
N ARG A 156 2.75 -14.04 3.95
CA ARG A 156 3.67 -14.17 5.10
C ARG A 156 5.11 -13.92 4.69
N GLU A 157 5.54 -14.44 3.56
CA GLU A 157 6.88 -14.18 3.00
C GLU A 157 7.11 -12.69 2.73
N PHE A 158 6.09 -11.98 2.25
CA PHE A 158 6.14 -10.52 2.09
C PHE A 158 6.26 -9.78 3.43
N GLY A 159 5.94 -10.41 4.55
CA GLY A 159 5.86 -9.79 5.87
C GLY A 159 4.49 -9.17 6.15
N CYS A 160 3.46 -9.63 5.45
CA CYS A 160 2.08 -9.18 5.68
C CYS A 160 1.63 -9.54 7.09
N THR A 161 1.08 -8.55 7.80
CA THR A 161 0.57 -8.67 9.17
C THR A 161 -0.94 -8.42 9.25
N ARG A 162 -1.51 -7.84 8.20
CA ARG A 162 -2.93 -7.52 8.10
C ARG A 162 -3.43 -7.71 6.67
N VAL A 163 -4.63 -8.27 6.53
CA VAL A 163 -5.34 -8.38 5.26
C VAL A 163 -6.65 -7.62 5.37
N GLU A 164 -6.95 -6.78 4.38
CA GLU A 164 -8.25 -6.14 4.22
C GLU A 164 -9.04 -6.87 3.14
N LEU A 165 -10.12 -7.54 3.56
CA LEU A 165 -10.97 -8.31 2.66
C LEU A 165 -12.12 -7.45 2.13
N GLY A 166 -12.20 -7.32 0.82
CA GLY A 166 -13.28 -6.61 0.14
C GLY A 166 -14.58 -7.41 0.06
N VAL A 167 -15.27 -7.55 1.20
CA VAL A 167 -16.57 -8.24 1.26
C VAL A 167 -17.69 -7.43 0.60
N GLN A 168 -17.63 -6.11 0.68
CA GLN A 168 -18.50 -5.10 0.05
C GLN A 168 -19.97 -5.14 0.51
N LEU A 169 -20.65 -6.27 0.44
CA LEU A 169 -22.07 -6.46 0.72
C LEU A 169 -22.30 -7.82 1.42
N ILE A 170 -23.46 -7.96 2.06
CA ILE A 170 -23.88 -9.21 2.69
C ILE A 170 -25.26 -9.58 2.09
N ASP A 171 -25.30 -9.83 0.78
CA ASP A 171 -26.53 -10.21 0.07
C ASP A 171 -26.19 -11.14 -1.10
N ASP A 172 -26.61 -12.40 -1.00
CA ASP A 172 -26.36 -13.43 -2.00
C ASP A 172 -26.96 -13.13 -3.38
N LYS A 173 -28.03 -12.32 -3.44
CA LYS A 173 -28.64 -11.94 -4.72
C LYS A 173 -27.74 -10.97 -5.46
N VAL A 174 -27.09 -10.07 -4.73
CA VAL A 174 -26.13 -9.11 -5.31
C VAL A 174 -24.84 -9.82 -5.69
N TYR A 175 -24.36 -10.78 -4.90
CA TYR A 175 -23.17 -11.56 -5.24
C TYR A 175 -23.28 -12.34 -6.55
N LYS A 176 -24.49 -12.68 -7.01
CA LYS A 176 -24.70 -13.31 -8.33
C LYS A 176 -24.46 -12.35 -9.52
N LEU A 177 -24.31 -11.06 -9.25
CA LEU A 177 -24.14 -10.01 -10.25
C LEU A 177 -22.69 -9.46 -10.31
N VAL A 178 -21.77 -10.07 -9.55
CA VAL A 178 -20.38 -9.61 -9.43
C VAL A 178 -19.38 -10.76 -9.55
#